data_1a255dab1c76640cf238e85a3cf833db
#
_entry.id   1a255dab1c76640cf238e85a3cf833db
#
_cell.length_a   1.000
_cell.length_b   1.000
_cell.length_c   1.000
_cell.angle_alpha   90.00
_cell.angle_beta   90.00
_cell.angle_gamma   90.00
#
_symmetry.space_group_name_H-M   'P 1'
#
loop_
_entity.id
_entity.type
_entity.pdbx_description
1 polymer ?
#
loop_
_entity_poly.entity_id
_entity_poly.type
_entity_poly.pdbx_seq_one_letter_code
_entity_poly.pdbx_strand_id
1 'polypeptide(L)'
;MIQQFIRKSILYNLLGFTILFGQSYNYSVVMPIPDLSFHSSIFYGLDILEQMDFKPLYGKKIGVLTNQTAVNRKGVHLLDLLKEHPKVNVEIIFTPQYGLFAEQNERFKIEGKEKYDPIYNARIVEIFGRNVKPPEWSIRGLDLIIVDIQDTGVRFSTYLTTITKLLEVASEWRTPVIILDRPNPLRGDRVDGPVVRPQFQSFEGYHIIPIRHGMTIGELSIMANEMGWIKDMKRANLTVIPMANWKRSYWLDKSEHPWIKPHPNIKTIRTNLSYAGFGLIEGTNLNDGRGTDRPYMRVGAPWLSGFHLAEKLIRLNLPGVEF
;
A
#
# COMPACT_ATOMS: atom_id res chain seq x y z
N MET A 1 -10.77 5.16 20.63
CA MET A 1 -10.53 3.71 20.57
C MET A 1 -9.29 3.36 19.75
N ILE A 2 -9.15 3.81 18.50
CA ILE A 2 -7.98 3.52 17.63
C ILE A 2 -6.66 4.06 18.21
N GLN A 3 -6.63 5.30 18.73
CA GLN A 3 -5.44 5.88 19.37
C GLN A 3 -5.00 5.14 20.65
N GLN A 4 -5.93 4.57 21.40
CA GLN A 4 -5.62 3.76 22.58
C GLN A 4 -5.06 2.38 22.18
N PHE A 5 -5.51 1.84 21.04
CA PHE A 5 -5.03 0.56 20.54
C PHE A 5 -3.57 0.68 20.06
N ILE A 6 -3.24 1.73 19.32
CA ILE A 6 -1.86 2.01 18.87
C ILE A 6 -0.93 2.27 20.06
N ARG A 7 -1.36 3.01 21.09
CA ARG A 7 -0.56 3.21 22.31
C ARG A 7 -0.32 1.93 23.10
N LYS A 8 -1.28 1.01 23.16
CA LYS A 8 -1.08 -0.29 23.83
C LYS A 8 -0.10 -1.17 23.07
N SER A 9 -0.14 -1.22 21.74
CA SER A 9 0.82 -2.00 20.96
C SER A 9 2.27 -1.49 21.11
N ILE A 10 2.46 -0.19 21.28
CA ILE A 10 3.76 0.42 21.53
C ILE A 10 4.26 0.14 22.96
N LEU A 11 3.37 0.07 23.96
CA LEU A 11 3.75 -0.18 25.36
C LEU A 11 4.20 -1.63 25.64
N TYR A 12 3.70 -2.60 24.87
CA TYR A 12 4.12 -4.00 25.02
C TYR A 12 5.55 -4.30 24.52
N ASN A 13 6.12 -3.43 23.70
CA ASN A 13 7.48 -3.60 23.18
C ASN A 13 8.59 -3.08 24.13
N LEU A 14 8.25 -2.50 25.29
CA LEU A 14 9.21 -1.99 26.27
C LEU A 14 9.48 -2.93 27.44
N LEU A 15 8.82 -4.08 27.53
CA LEU A 15 9.01 -5.04 28.61
C LEU A 15 9.26 -6.46 28.07
N GLY A 16 10.54 -6.83 28.01
CA GLY A 16 10.95 -8.21 28.19
C GLY A 16 11.24 -9.03 26.95
N PHE A 17 12.48 -9.02 26.51
CA PHE A 17 13.11 -10.21 25.93
C PHE A 17 13.10 -11.32 27.00
N THR A 18 12.07 -12.15 26.97
CA THR A 18 12.09 -13.45 27.63
C THR A 18 11.78 -14.51 26.58
N ILE A 19 12.82 -15.23 26.21
CA ILE A 19 12.73 -16.43 25.37
C ILE A 19 11.98 -17.49 26.19
N LEU A 20 10.72 -17.75 25.82
CA LEU A 20 10.01 -18.95 26.18
C LEU A 20 9.83 -19.79 24.92
N PHE A 21 10.56 -20.86 24.84
CA PHE A 21 10.42 -21.91 23.84
C PHE A 21 9.01 -22.51 23.91
N GLY A 22 8.32 -22.56 22.76
CA GLY A 22 7.29 -23.54 22.55
C GLY A 22 5.87 -23.15 22.15
N GLN A 23 5.62 -21.97 21.55
CA GLN A 23 4.45 -21.72 20.69
C GLN A 23 4.69 -20.46 19.87
N SER A 24 4.83 -20.60 18.55
CA SER A 24 4.94 -19.45 17.65
C SER A 24 3.57 -18.79 17.52
N TYR A 25 3.30 -17.80 18.35
CA TYR A 25 2.16 -16.92 18.12
C TYR A 25 2.49 -15.96 16.97
N ASN A 26 1.73 -16.02 15.89
CA ASN A 26 1.80 -15.02 14.84
C ASN A 26 1.21 -13.70 15.38
N TYR A 27 1.98 -12.62 15.35
CA TYR A 27 1.59 -11.30 15.80
C TYR A 27 2.24 -10.22 14.95
N SER A 28 1.70 -9.00 15.06
CA SER A 28 2.22 -7.84 14.36
C SER A 28 3.25 -7.12 15.23
N VAL A 29 4.40 -6.78 14.64
CA VAL A 29 5.48 -6.05 15.32
C VAL A 29 5.85 -4.81 14.51
N VAL A 30 6.08 -3.70 15.21
CA VAL A 30 6.74 -2.54 14.64
C VAL A 30 8.24 -2.68 14.94
N MET A 31 9.07 -2.73 13.90
CA MET A 31 10.50 -2.92 14.03
C MET A 31 11.15 -1.68 14.68
N PRO A 32 12.04 -1.85 15.68
CA PRO A 32 12.87 -0.74 16.10
C PRO A 32 13.77 -0.28 14.97
N ILE A 33 13.87 1.04 14.82
CA ILE A 33 14.63 1.68 13.75
C ILE A 33 15.78 2.51 14.32
N PRO A 34 16.82 2.84 13.51
CA PRO A 34 17.86 3.77 13.90
C PRO A 34 17.30 5.11 14.36
N ASP A 35 17.94 5.76 15.30
CA ASP A 35 17.59 7.13 15.68
C ASP A 35 17.94 8.10 14.55
N LEU A 36 16.93 8.66 13.93
CA LEU A 36 17.04 9.65 12.87
C LEU A 36 16.45 11.00 13.28
N SER A 37 16.21 11.22 14.56
CA SER A 37 15.57 12.44 15.10
C SER A 37 16.36 13.73 14.83
N PHE A 38 17.68 13.60 14.61
CA PHE A 38 18.57 14.72 14.24
C PHE A 38 18.44 15.16 12.77
N HIS A 39 17.73 14.39 11.94
CA HIS A 39 17.40 14.78 10.57
C HIS A 39 16.03 15.49 10.52
N SER A 40 15.92 16.55 9.72
CA SER A 40 14.63 17.20 9.45
C SER A 40 13.80 16.47 8.39
N SER A 41 14.44 15.65 7.59
CA SER A 41 13.83 14.92 6.46
C SER A 41 12.98 13.74 6.91
N ILE A 42 11.95 13.44 6.12
CA ILE A 42 11.13 12.25 6.32
C ILE A 42 11.82 11.06 5.65
N PHE A 43 11.90 9.93 6.35
CA PHE A 43 12.38 8.66 5.83
C PHE A 43 11.21 7.68 5.75
N TYR A 44 10.99 7.08 4.58
CA TYR A 44 10.01 6.00 4.41
C TYR A 44 10.60 4.66 4.86
N GLY A 45 9.78 3.63 5.01
CA GLY A 45 10.24 2.31 5.40
C GLY A 45 11.36 1.76 4.51
N LEU A 46 11.35 2.08 3.20
CA LEU A 46 12.43 1.71 2.28
C LEU A 46 13.75 2.41 2.61
N ASP A 47 13.72 3.71 2.92
CA ASP A 47 14.93 4.45 3.30
C ASP A 47 15.52 3.90 4.61
N ILE A 48 14.65 3.50 5.55
CA ILE A 48 15.06 2.88 6.81
C ILE A 48 15.71 1.52 6.56
N LEU A 49 15.14 0.70 5.68
CA LEU A 49 15.71 -0.59 5.30
C LEU A 49 17.08 -0.41 4.62
N GLU A 50 17.24 0.61 3.78
CA GLU A 50 18.53 1.01 3.17
C GLU A 50 19.55 1.41 4.25
N GLN A 51 19.14 2.23 5.26
CA GLN A 51 19.99 2.57 6.41
C GLN A 51 20.42 1.34 7.23
N MET A 52 19.61 0.30 7.27
CA MET A 52 19.91 -0.96 7.91
C MET A 52 20.77 -1.89 7.03
N ASP A 53 21.24 -1.42 5.86
CA ASP A 53 22.01 -2.20 4.90
C ASP A 53 21.27 -3.50 4.49
N PHE A 54 19.94 -3.45 4.40
CA PHE A 54 19.10 -4.61 4.06
C PHE A 54 19.31 -5.86 4.96
N LYS A 55 19.91 -5.73 6.12
CA LYS A 55 20.25 -6.86 7.02
C LYS A 55 19.11 -7.83 7.31
N PRO A 56 17.83 -7.39 7.50
CA PRO A 56 16.71 -8.32 7.70
C PRO A 56 16.51 -9.34 6.57
N LEU A 57 17.10 -9.09 5.38
CA LEU A 57 16.88 -9.85 4.15
C LEU A 57 18.01 -10.84 3.85
N TYR A 58 19.13 -10.75 4.54
CA TYR A 58 20.34 -11.50 4.21
C TYR A 58 20.13 -13.01 4.22
N GLY A 59 20.59 -13.66 3.15
CA GLY A 59 20.58 -15.12 3.01
C GLY A 59 19.18 -15.73 2.85
N LYS A 60 18.15 -14.92 2.61
CA LYS A 60 16.75 -15.36 2.49
C LYS A 60 16.31 -15.41 1.03
N LYS A 61 15.42 -16.34 0.74
CA LYS A 61 14.64 -16.40 -0.49
C LYS A 61 13.43 -15.49 -0.35
N ILE A 62 13.40 -14.39 -1.11
CA ILE A 62 12.46 -13.30 -0.90
C ILE A 62 11.41 -13.24 -1.99
N GLY A 63 10.14 -13.08 -1.57
CA GLY A 63 9.07 -12.55 -2.40
C GLY A 63 8.95 -11.04 -2.19
N VAL A 64 8.65 -10.28 -3.23
CA VAL A 64 8.47 -8.81 -3.15
C VAL A 64 7.14 -8.42 -3.74
N LEU A 65 6.19 -7.93 -2.93
CA LEU A 65 4.97 -7.29 -3.45
C LEU A 65 5.24 -5.81 -3.64
N THR A 66 5.21 -5.37 -4.90
CA THR A 66 5.62 -4.01 -5.24
C THR A 66 5.02 -3.53 -6.56
N ASN A 67 5.15 -2.24 -6.81
CA ASN A 67 4.88 -1.58 -8.08
C ASN A 67 5.83 -0.37 -8.26
N GLN A 68 5.63 0.41 -9.33
CA GLN A 68 6.46 1.57 -9.68
C GLN A 68 6.63 2.60 -8.55
N THR A 69 5.79 2.58 -7.53
CA THR A 69 5.84 3.57 -6.43
C THR A 69 6.91 3.28 -5.39
N ALA A 70 7.50 2.09 -5.41
CA ALA A 70 8.47 1.63 -4.44
C ALA A 70 9.86 2.24 -4.68
N VAL A 71 9.96 3.56 -4.58
CA VAL A 71 11.22 4.29 -4.71
C VAL A 71 11.67 4.88 -3.38
N ASN A 72 13.00 4.97 -3.16
CA ASN A 72 13.61 5.67 -2.05
C ASN A 72 13.65 7.20 -2.30
N ARG A 73 14.20 7.96 -1.38
CA ARG A 73 14.35 9.44 -1.49
C ARG A 73 15.12 9.89 -2.73
N LYS A 74 16.02 9.05 -3.26
CA LYS A 74 16.81 9.33 -4.46
C LYS A 74 16.09 8.96 -5.75
N GLY A 75 14.86 8.40 -5.65
CA GLY A 75 14.09 7.91 -6.80
C GLY A 75 14.54 6.55 -7.32
N VAL A 76 15.38 5.81 -6.58
CA VAL A 76 15.83 4.47 -6.95
C VAL A 76 14.80 3.45 -6.50
N HIS A 77 14.40 2.57 -7.40
CA HIS A 77 13.37 1.56 -7.12
C HIS A 77 13.90 0.44 -6.21
N LEU A 78 13.02 -0.07 -5.32
CA LEU A 78 13.34 -1.17 -4.39
C LEU A 78 14.01 -2.36 -5.10
N LEU A 79 13.47 -2.82 -6.21
CA LEU A 79 14.02 -3.98 -6.93
C LEU A 79 15.44 -3.73 -7.46
N ASP A 80 15.75 -2.49 -7.87
CA ASP A 80 17.11 -2.14 -8.30
C ASP A 80 18.09 -2.19 -7.12
N LEU A 81 17.68 -1.63 -5.96
CA LEU A 81 18.47 -1.70 -4.74
C LEU A 81 18.72 -3.15 -4.28
N LEU A 82 17.70 -4.01 -4.34
CA LEU A 82 17.82 -5.42 -3.96
C LEU A 82 18.67 -6.21 -4.92
N LYS A 83 18.57 -5.94 -6.24
CA LYS A 83 19.36 -6.60 -7.28
C LYS A 83 20.87 -6.32 -7.13
N GLU A 84 21.21 -5.08 -6.77
CA GLU A 84 22.61 -4.69 -6.60
C GLU A 84 23.23 -5.22 -5.30
N HIS A 85 22.39 -5.69 -4.34
CA HIS A 85 22.86 -6.13 -3.05
C HIS A 85 23.26 -7.62 -3.04
N PRO A 86 24.55 -7.97 -2.84
CA PRO A 86 25.07 -9.32 -3.06
C PRO A 86 24.54 -10.39 -2.07
N LYS A 87 23.93 -9.98 -0.97
CA LYS A 87 23.41 -10.89 0.07
C LYS A 87 21.88 -11.07 0.00
N VAL A 88 21.23 -10.48 -1.01
CA VAL A 88 19.77 -10.51 -1.15
C VAL A 88 19.41 -11.30 -2.41
N ASN A 89 18.44 -12.22 -2.30
CA ASN A 89 17.94 -13.03 -3.39
C ASN A 89 16.42 -12.88 -3.55
N VAL A 90 16.00 -12.21 -4.62
CA VAL A 90 14.58 -12.06 -4.98
C VAL A 90 14.19 -13.20 -5.91
N GLU A 91 13.27 -14.08 -5.48
CA GLU A 91 12.80 -15.21 -6.31
C GLU A 91 11.45 -14.91 -6.99
N ILE A 92 10.60 -14.14 -6.33
CA ILE A 92 9.25 -13.84 -6.84
C ILE A 92 8.94 -12.36 -6.65
N ILE A 93 8.38 -11.76 -7.70
CA ILE A 93 7.81 -10.43 -7.68
C ILE A 93 6.29 -10.57 -7.79
N PHE A 94 5.58 -10.19 -6.74
CA PHE A 94 4.14 -10.05 -6.75
C PHE A 94 3.78 -8.66 -7.22
N THR A 95 2.79 -8.56 -8.11
CA THR A 95 2.34 -7.25 -8.61
C THR A 95 0.84 -7.07 -8.33
N PRO A 96 0.43 -5.87 -7.87
CA PRO A 96 -0.97 -5.54 -7.67
C PRO A 96 -1.66 -5.18 -9.00
N GLN A 97 -2.86 -4.64 -8.92
CA GLN A 97 -3.55 -4.01 -10.05
C GLN A 97 -2.60 -3.05 -10.79
N TYR A 98 -2.63 -3.06 -12.10
CA TYR A 98 -1.77 -2.31 -13.03
C TYR A 98 -0.32 -2.83 -13.16
N GLY A 99 0.01 -3.97 -12.56
CA GLY A 99 1.32 -4.59 -12.73
C GLY A 99 2.47 -3.84 -12.06
N LEU A 100 3.70 -4.16 -12.49
CA LEU A 100 4.91 -3.64 -11.86
C LEU A 100 5.17 -2.16 -12.21
N PHE A 101 4.81 -1.70 -13.41
CA PHE A 101 5.14 -0.34 -13.89
C PHE A 101 3.92 0.49 -14.30
N ALA A 102 2.71 0.04 -13.99
CA ALA A 102 1.45 0.66 -14.40
C ALA A 102 1.30 0.86 -15.93
N GLU A 103 1.99 0.05 -16.70
CA GLU A 103 2.00 0.05 -18.18
C GLU A 103 2.06 -1.39 -18.68
N GLN A 104 1.57 -1.63 -19.88
CA GLN A 104 1.79 -2.92 -20.54
C GLN A 104 3.30 -3.07 -20.82
N ASN A 105 3.93 -4.02 -20.16
CA ASN A 105 5.37 -4.16 -20.22
C ASN A 105 5.76 -5.40 -21.06
N GLU A 106 6.21 -5.16 -22.28
CA GLU A 106 6.67 -6.20 -23.23
C GLU A 106 7.98 -6.89 -22.78
N ARG A 107 8.64 -6.37 -21.74
CA ARG A 107 9.94 -6.94 -21.29
C ARG A 107 9.80 -8.28 -20.60
N PHE A 108 8.60 -8.62 -20.11
CA PHE A 108 8.38 -9.89 -19.43
C PHE A 108 8.40 -11.04 -20.44
N LYS A 109 9.24 -12.03 -20.16
CA LYS A 109 9.24 -13.27 -20.92
C LYS A 109 8.20 -14.23 -20.34
N ILE A 110 7.54 -14.99 -21.21
CA ILE A 110 6.63 -16.05 -20.81
C ILE A 110 7.36 -17.36 -20.99
N GLU A 111 7.64 -18.05 -19.89
CA GLU A 111 8.20 -19.39 -19.88
C GLU A 111 7.09 -20.38 -19.47
N GLY A 112 6.51 -21.03 -20.47
CA GLY A 112 5.33 -21.89 -20.25
C GLY A 112 4.10 -21.07 -19.84
N LYS A 113 3.65 -21.25 -18.59
CA LYS A 113 2.55 -20.47 -17.98
C LYS A 113 3.01 -19.36 -17.04
N GLU A 114 4.32 -19.20 -16.85
CA GLU A 114 4.89 -18.29 -15.88
C GLU A 114 5.46 -17.04 -16.58
N LYS A 115 5.22 -15.87 -16.00
CA LYS A 115 5.88 -14.64 -16.41
C LYS A 115 7.20 -14.51 -15.66
N TYR A 116 8.25 -14.10 -16.35
CA TYR A 116 9.58 -13.96 -15.80
C TYR A 116 10.20 -12.61 -16.17
N ASP A 117 10.80 -11.94 -15.20
CA ASP A 117 11.54 -10.71 -15.44
C ASP A 117 13.04 -11.00 -15.54
N PRO A 118 13.64 -10.87 -16.74
CA PRO A 118 15.05 -11.16 -16.93
C PRO A 118 15.98 -10.13 -16.28
N ILE A 119 15.50 -8.93 -15.97
CA ILE A 119 16.32 -7.88 -15.33
C ILE A 119 16.55 -8.23 -13.87
N TYR A 120 15.49 -8.67 -13.18
CA TYR A 120 15.56 -9.00 -11.75
C TYR A 120 15.76 -10.50 -11.50
N ASN A 121 15.81 -11.30 -12.56
CA ASN A 121 15.97 -12.76 -12.50
C ASN A 121 14.91 -13.42 -11.58
N ALA A 122 13.65 -12.97 -11.68
CA ALA A 122 12.57 -13.35 -10.79
C ALA A 122 11.27 -13.68 -11.53
N ARG A 123 10.48 -14.61 -11.00
CA ARG A 123 9.13 -14.91 -11.52
C ARG A 123 8.15 -13.82 -11.13
N ILE A 124 7.23 -13.47 -12.04
CA ILE A 124 6.17 -12.49 -11.81
C ILE A 124 4.86 -13.18 -11.50
N VAL A 125 4.21 -12.77 -10.43
CA VAL A 125 2.88 -13.23 -10.02
C VAL A 125 1.93 -12.04 -9.88
N GLU A 126 0.93 -11.95 -10.74
CA GLU A 126 -0.08 -10.90 -10.65
C GLU A 126 -1.15 -11.28 -9.63
N ILE A 127 -1.39 -10.39 -8.66
CA ILE A 127 -2.40 -10.52 -7.62
C ILE A 127 -3.55 -9.56 -7.91
N PHE A 128 -4.27 -9.81 -9.01
CA PHE A 128 -5.45 -9.05 -9.42
C PHE A 128 -6.28 -9.81 -10.46
N GLY A 129 -7.52 -9.43 -10.63
CA GLY A 129 -8.42 -10.03 -11.63
C GLY A 129 -8.80 -11.47 -11.29
N ARG A 130 -8.31 -12.45 -12.07
CA ARG A 130 -8.61 -13.87 -11.82
C ARG A 130 -7.90 -14.42 -10.59
N ASN A 131 -6.76 -13.87 -10.23
CA ASN A 131 -5.94 -14.29 -9.10
C ASN A 131 -5.94 -13.19 -8.03
N VAL A 132 -7.03 -13.10 -7.28
CA VAL A 132 -7.15 -12.09 -6.19
C VAL A 132 -6.24 -12.38 -4.99
N LYS A 133 -5.58 -13.54 -4.96
CA LYS A 133 -4.58 -13.93 -3.95
C LYS A 133 -3.43 -14.69 -4.61
N PRO A 134 -2.22 -14.67 -4.01
CA PRO A 134 -1.10 -15.45 -4.52
C PRO A 134 -1.43 -16.95 -4.59
N PRO A 135 -1.06 -17.66 -5.67
CA PRO A 135 -1.13 -19.11 -5.68
C PRO A 135 -0.11 -19.70 -4.69
N GLU A 136 -0.44 -20.81 -4.05
CA GLU A 136 0.38 -21.44 -3.00
C GLU A 136 1.82 -21.70 -3.42
N TRP A 137 2.03 -22.16 -4.65
CA TRP A 137 3.37 -22.43 -5.17
C TRP A 137 4.28 -21.20 -5.17
N SER A 138 3.72 -19.99 -5.23
CA SER A 138 4.49 -18.73 -5.25
C SER A 138 4.93 -18.27 -3.85
N ILE A 139 4.38 -18.83 -2.79
CA ILE A 139 4.77 -18.53 -1.41
C ILE A 139 5.54 -19.67 -0.76
N ARG A 140 5.20 -20.91 -1.18
CA ARG A 140 5.85 -22.09 -0.65
C ARG A 140 7.36 -22.08 -0.95
N GLY A 141 8.15 -22.08 0.12
CA GLY A 141 9.62 -22.08 0.01
C GLY A 141 10.27 -20.69 0.04
N LEU A 142 9.48 -19.62 0.15
CA LEU A 142 10.00 -18.30 0.50
C LEU A 142 10.27 -18.24 2.00
N ASP A 143 11.40 -17.62 2.36
CA ASP A 143 11.78 -17.37 3.75
C ASP A 143 11.16 -16.07 4.27
N LEU A 144 10.78 -15.15 3.36
CA LEU A 144 10.29 -13.82 3.69
C LEU A 144 9.56 -13.19 2.50
N ILE A 145 8.54 -12.39 2.80
CA ILE A 145 7.92 -11.52 1.80
C ILE A 145 8.09 -10.06 2.25
N ILE A 146 8.49 -9.19 1.32
CA ILE A 146 8.53 -7.74 1.52
C ILE A 146 7.39 -7.10 0.75
N VAL A 147 6.79 -6.08 1.34
CA VAL A 147 5.75 -5.26 0.71
C VAL A 147 6.17 -3.81 0.71
N ASP A 148 6.19 -3.19 -0.47
CA ASP A 148 6.43 -1.76 -0.65
C ASP A 148 5.53 -1.20 -1.74
N ILE A 149 4.48 -0.49 -1.36
CA ILE A 149 3.48 0.12 -2.25
C ILE A 149 2.97 1.40 -1.62
N GLN A 150 2.88 2.48 -2.40
CA GLN A 150 2.24 3.73 -1.99
C GLN A 150 0.71 3.61 -2.13
N ASP A 151 -0.01 3.68 -1.02
CA ASP A 151 -1.47 3.77 -1.01
C ASP A 151 -1.95 5.17 -1.41
N THR A 152 -3.21 5.27 -1.84
CA THR A 152 -3.86 6.53 -2.24
C THR A 152 -4.56 7.25 -1.08
N GLY A 153 -4.68 6.62 0.08
CA GLY A 153 -5.34 7.17 1.28
C GLY A 153 -6.86 7.00 1.31
N VAL A 154 -7.42 6.25 0.35
CA VAL A 154 -8.87 5.98 0.26
C VAL A 154 -9.19 4.48 0.25
N ARG A 155 -10.31 4.10 0.88
CA ARG A 155 -10.73 2.70 1.05
C ARG A 155 -10.88 1.93 -0.25
N PHE A 156 -11.33 2.56 -1.32
CA PHE A 156 -11.53 1.90 -2.62
C PHE A 156 -10.23 1.74 -3.43
N SER A 157 -9.07 2.11 -2.86
CA SER A 157 -7.78 1.67 -3.36
C SER A 157 -7.59 0.18 -3.08
N THR A 158 -7.29 -0.60 -4.12
CA THR A 158 -7.23 -2.07 -4.02
C THR A 158 -5.96 -2.59 -3.33
N TYR A 159 -4.98 -1.72 -3.06
CA TYR A 159 -3.68 -2.13 -2.55
C TYR A 159 -3.74 -2.76 -1.16
N LEU A 160 -4.54 -2.19 -0.24
CA LEU A 160 -4.75 -2.80 1.07
C LEU A 160 -5.40 -4.18 0.96
N THR A 161 -6.39 -4.34 0.07
CA THR A 161 -7.02 -5.64 -0.18
C THR A 161 -6.01 -6.65 -0.71
N THR A 162 -5.18 -6.26 -1.67
CA THR A 162 -4.10 -7.10 -2.21
C THR A 162 -3.12 -7.53 -1.11
N ILE A 163 -2.71 -6.61 -0.22
CA ILE A 163 -1.85 -6.93 0.92
C ILE A 163 -2.56 -7.91 1.88
N THR A 164 -3.82 -7.68 2.19
CA THR A 164 -4.58 -8.58 3.06
C THR A 164 -4.68 -9.99 2.46
N LYS A 165 -4.90 -10.10 1.16
CA LYS A 165 -4.91 -11.40 0.46
C LYS A 165 -3.54 -12.07 0.44
N LEU A 166 -2.46 -11.30 0.36
CA LEU A 166 -1.12 -11.81 0.55
C LEU A 166 -0.90 -12.34 1.98
N LEU A 167 -1.32 -11.57 2.99
CA LEU A 167 -1.23 -11.97 4.40
C LEU A 167 -2.04 -13.25 4.69
N GLU A 168 -3.20 -13.45 4.05
CA GLU A 168 -3.98 -14.68 4.14
C GLU A 168 -3.13 -15.91 3.78
N VAL A 169 -2.51 -15.89 2.58
CA VAL A 169 -1.70 -17.03 2.11
C VAL A 169 -0.40 -17.14 2.91
N ALA A 170 0.24 -16.01 3.24
CA ALA A 170 1.44 -16.00 4.07
C ALA A 170 1.19 -16.62 5.46
N SER A 171 0.01 -16.38 6.05
CA SER A 171 -0.38 -16.98 7.35
C SER A 171 -0.55 -18.49 7.24
N GLU A 172 -1.08 -18.99 6.13
CA GLU A 172 -1.25 -20.42 5.87
C GLU A 172 0.09 -21.16 5.78
N TRP A 173 1.08 -20.53 5.14
CA TRP A 173 2.43 -21.07 4.96
C TRP A 173 3.43 -20.64 6.04
N ARG A 174 2.98 -19.86 7.03
CA ARG A 174 3.82 -19.30 8.09
C ARG A 174 5.01 -18.50 7.57
N THR A 175 4.89 -17.92 6.37
CA THR A 175 5.91 -17.09 5.76
C THR A 175 5.87 -15.70 6.39
N PRO A 176 6.95 -15.20 6.98
CA PRO A 176 6.99 -13.85 7.54
C PRO A 176 6.78 -12.79 6.46
N VAL A 177 6.15 -11.67 6.84
CA VAL A 177 5.92 -10.52 5.96
C VAL A 177 6.48 -9.27 6.60
N ILE A 178 7.27 -8.51 5.84
CA ILE A 178 7.74 -7.17 6.22
C ILE A 178 7.05 -6.13 5.32
N ILE A 179 6.38 -5.15 5.94
CA ILE A 179 5.82 -3.99 5.25
C ILE A 179 6.75 -2.79 5.46
N LEU A 180 7.16 -2.18 4.36
CA LEU A 180 7.88 -0.91 4.35
C LEU A 180 6.85 0.22 4.37
N ASP A 181 6.70 0.91 5.50
CA ASP A 181 5.61 1.87 5.67
C ASP A 181 5.82 3.13 4.83
N ARG A 182 4.71 3.69 4.34
CA ARG A 182 4.64 4.90 3.52
C ARG A 182 3.56 5.84 4.02
N PRO A 183 3.72 7.16 3.84
CA PRO A 183 2.76 8.15 4.34
C PRO A 183 1.39 8.01 3.66
N ASN A 184 0.35 8.30 4.42
CA ASN A 184 -0.96 8.54 3.82
C ASN A 184 -0.92 9.88 3.07
N PRO A 185 -1.17 9.90 1.74
CA PRO A 185 -1.06 11.12 0.94
C PRO A 185 -2.16 12.14 1.25
N LEU A 186 -3.23 11.71 1.93
CA LEU A 186 -4.36 12.55 2.35
C LEU A 186 -4.29 12.94 3.83
N ARG A 187 -3.11 12.91 4.44
CA ARG A 187 -2.85 13.10 5.88
C ARG A 187 -3.32 11.93 6.74
N GLY A 188 -2.69 11.75 7.88
CA GLY A 188 -3.01 10.70 8.84
C GLY A 188 -3.90 11.17 10.01
N ASP A 189 -4.24 12.47 10.09
CA ASP A 189 -5.04 13.07 11.15
C ASP A 189 -6.49 13.36 10.74
N ARG A 190 -6.88 12.99 9.52
CA ARG A 190 -8.21 13.22 8.97
C ARG A 190 -8.87 11.92 8.57
N VAL A 191 -10.08 11.73 9.05
CA VAL A 191 -10.94 10.59 8.75
C VAL A 191 -12.29 11.12 8.31
N ASP A 192 -12.76 10.69 7.12
CA ASP A 192 -13.99 11.19 6.51
C ASP A 192 -14.71 10.14 5.67
N GLY A 193 -15.98 10.38 5.44
CA GLY A 193 -16.85 9.56 4.59
C GLY A 193 -17.40 8.32 5.31
N PRO A 194 -18.43 7.71 4.73
CA PRO A 194 -19.11 6.56 5.32
C PRO A 194 -18.24 5.32 5.35
N VAL A 195 -18.47 4.47 6.35
CA VAL A 195 -17.94 3.11 6.41
C VAL A 195 -18.75 2.21 5.48
N VAL A 196 -18.10 1.24 4.84
CA VAL A 196 -18.81 0.26 4.02
C VAL A 196 -19.73 -0.61 4.89
N ARG A 197 -20.95 -0.85 4.43
CA ARG A 197 -21.84 -1.82 5.08
C ARG A 197 -21.46 -3.24 4.67
N PRO A 198 -21.53 -4.24 5.56
CA PRO A 198 -21.09 -5.61 5.27
C PRO A 198 -21.67 -6.21 3.99
N GLN A 199 -22.95 -5.93 3.67
CA GLN A 199 -23.60 -6.43 2.46
C GLN A 199 -23.06 -5.83 1.13
N PHE A 200 -22.28 -4.76 1.22
CA PHE A 200 -21.66 -4.10 0.06
C PHE A 200 -20.15 -4.29 0.01
N GLN A 201 -19.60 -5.21 0.82
CA GLN A 201 -18.18 -5.53 0.71
C GLN A 201 -17.86 -6.10 -0.66
N SER A 202 -16.77 -5.65 -1.23
CA SER A 202 -16.23 -6.07 -2.52
C SER A 202 -14.71 -6.11 -2.45
N PHE A 203 -14.03 -6.37 -3.54
CA PHE A 203 -12.56 -6.25 -3.58
C PHE A 203 -12.10 -4.80 -3.38
N GLU A 204 -12.82 -3.81 -3.92
CA GLU A 204 -12.56 -2.38 -3.77
C GLU A 204 -13.01 -1.83 -2.42
N GLY A 205 -13.94 -2.49 -1.76
CA GLY A 205 -14.48 -2.14 -0.45
C GLY A 205 -14.36 -3.27 0.56
N TYR A 206 -13.23 -3.95 0.61
CA TYR A 206 -13.04 -5.15 1.42
C TYR A 206 -13.08 -4.88 2.92
N HIS A 207 -12.48 -3.79 3.38
CA HIS A 207 -12.34 -3.47 4.80
C HIS A 207 -13.44 -2.51 5.28
N ILE A 208 -13.93 -2.75 6.50
CA ILE A 208 -14.96 -1.93 7.16
C ILE A 208 -14.31 -0.68 7.77
N ILE A 209 -13.87 0.23 6.92
CA ILE A 209 -13.24 1.51 7.28
C ILE A 209 -13.91 2.68 6.55
N PRO A 210 -13.75 3.92 7.02
CA PRO A 210 -14.19 5.12 6.30
C PRO A 210 -13.53 5.26 4.93
N ILE A 211 -14.14 6.04 4.04
CA ILE A 211 -13.58 6.32 2.70
C ILE A 211 -12.17 6.88 2.82
N ARG A 212 -12.02 7.99 3.55
CA ARG A 212 -10.73 8.54 3.93
C ARG A 212 -10.36 7.99 5.30
N HIS A 213 -9.45 7.04 5.36
CA HIS A 213 -9.19 6.27 6.59
C HIS A 213 -8.14 6.89 7.52
N GLY A 214 -7.30 7.82 7.05
CA GLY A 214 -6.31 8.52 7.88
C GLY A 214 -5.20 7.62 8.45
N MET A 215 -4.93 6.47 7.85
CA MET A 215 -3.92 5.52 8.31
C MET A 215 -2.86 5.31 7.23
N THR A 216 -1.64 4.94 7.65
CA THR A 216 -0.60 4.47 6.72
C THR A 216 -0.87 3.04 6.29
N ILE A 217 -0.18 2.57 5.26
CA ILE A 217 -0.36 1.19 4.79
C ILE A 217 0.14 0.17 5.81
N GLY A 218 1.20 0.50 6.57
CA GLY A 218 1.68 -0.30 7.67
C GLY A 218 0.66 -0.41 8.82
N GLU A 219 0.06 0.71 9.23
CA GLU A 219 -1.00 0.74 10.24
C GLU A 219 -2.24 -0.04 9.84
N LEU A 220 -2.68 0.10 8.58
CA LEU A 220 -3.81 -0.66 8.03
C LEU A 220 -3.52 -2.16 7.99
N SER A 221 -2.30 -2.54 7.66
CA SER A 221 -1.89 -3.95 7.63
C SER A 221 -1.86 -4.57 9.03
N ILE A 222 -1.37 -3.84 10.04
CA ILE A 222 -1.45 -4.26 11.44
C ILE A 222 -2.92 -4.39 11.85
N MET A 223 -3.75 -3.41 11.53
CA MET A 223 -5.18 -3.43 11.86
C MET A 223 -5.87 -4.64 11.21
N ALA A 224 -5.62 -4.92 9.93
CA ALA A 224 -6.19 -6.07 9.24
C ALA A 224 -5.77 -7.40 9.89
N ASN A 225 -4.51 -7.50 10.30
CA ASN A 225 -3.95 -8.69 10.94
C ASN A 225 -4.52 -8.90 12.36
N GLU A 226 -4.65 -7.83 13.16
CA GLU A 226 -5.07 -7.92 14.56
C GLU A 226 -6.60 -7.94 14.74
N MET A 227 -7.37 -7.35 13.83
CA MET A 227 -8.82 -7.30 13.89
C MET A 227 -9.52 -8.53 13.32
N GLY A 228 -8.75 -9.55 12.90
CA GLY A 228 -9.30 -10.78 12.34
C GLY A 228 -9.88 -10.61 10.93
N TRP A 229 -9.38 -9.64 10.15
CA TRP A 229 -9.82 -9.45 8.77
C TRP A 229 -9.16 -10.43 7.79
N ILE A 230 -8.12 -11.12 8.24
CA ILE A 230 -7.54 -12.24 7.51
C ILE A 230 -8.49 -13.44 7.62
N LYS A 231 -8.67 -14.17 6.53
CA LYS A 231 -9.55 -15.32 6.45
C LYS A 231 -9.36 -16.27 7.63
N ASP A 232 -10.46 -16.78 8.16
CA ASP A 232 -10.52 -17.70 9.31
C ASP A 232 -9.91 -17.09 10.60
N MET A 233 -9.89 -15.75 10.72
CA MET A 233 -9.29 -15.01 11.83
C MET A 233 -7.85 -15.41 12.12
N LYS A 234 -7.13 -15.93 11.11
CA LYS A 234 -5.71 -16.24 11.23
C LYS A 234 -4.91 -14.95 11.37
N ARG A 235 -3.67 -15.09 11.85
CA ARG A 235 -2.70 -14.00 11.92
C ARG A 235 -1.44 -14.38 11.17
N ALA A 236 -0.96 -13.49 10.32
CA ALA A 236 0.35 -13.58 9.70
C ALA A 236 1.44 -13.14 10.69
N ASN A 237 2.64 -13.66 10.52
CA ASN A 237 3.83 -13.11 11.18
C ASN A 237 4.22 -11.81 10.45
N LEU A 238 3.71 -10.69 10.95
CA LEU A 238 3.80 -9.38 10.32
C LEU A 238 4.76 -8.46 11.05
N THR A 239 5.72 -7.91 10.33
CA THR A 239 6.61 -6.85 10.81
C THR A 239 6.41 -5.60 9.97
N VAL A 240 6.34 -4.43 10.59
CA VAL A 240 6.33 -3.15 9.89
C VAL A 240 7.62 -2.41 10.18
N ILE A 241 8.34 -2.01 9.12
CA ILE A 241 9.42 -1.02 9.21
C ILE A 241 8.78 0.35 9.10
N PRO A 242 8.71 1.13 10.21
CA PRO A 242 7.98 2.39 10.22
C PRO A 242 8.75 3.49 9.50
N MET A 243 8.07 4.59 9.24
CA MET A 243 8.68 5.84 8.82
C MET A 243 9.36 6.54 9.99
N ALA A 244 10.39 7.36 9.70
CA ALA A 244 10.95 8.32 10.65
C ALA A 244 10.57 9.76 10.26
N ASN A 245 10.37 10.61 11.29
CA ASN A 245 10.09 12.05 11.16
C ASN A 245 8.78 12.44 10.46
N TRP A 246 7.96 11.48 10.06
CA TRP A 246 6.64 11.77 9.52
C TRP A 246 5.64 12.15 10.64
N LYS A 247 4.82 13.16 10.36
CA LYS A 247 3.74 13.57 11.24
C LYS A 247 2.39 13.40 10.56
N ARG A 248 1.37 12.97 11.32
CA ARG A 248 0.02 12.73 10.79
C ARG A 248 -0.59 13.93 10.09
N SER A 249 -0.25 15.15 10.53
CA SER A 249 -0.73 16.40 9.94
C SER A 249 -0.04 16.79 8.63
N TYR A 250 0.98 16.04 8.20
CA TYR A 250 1.69 16.36 6.98
C TYR A 250 0.90 15.90 5.74
N TRP A 251 0.85 16.79 4.76
CA TRP A 251 0.55 16.43 3.38
C TRP A 251 1.79 15.80 2.74
N LEU A 252 1.57 15.03 1.67
CA LEU A 252 2.68 14.33 1.01
C LEU A 252 3.71 15.28 0.40
N ASP A 253 3.33 16.52 0.05
CA ASP A 253 4.23 17.57 -0.44
C ASP A 253 5.31 18.03 0.56
N LYS A 254 5.17 17.64 1.82
CA LYS A 254 6.22 17.84 2.85
C LYS A 254 7.35 16.82 2.75
N SER A 255 7.16 15.75 1.97
CA SER A 255 8.19 14.76 1.70
C SER A 255 9.07 15.19 0.53
N GLU A 256 10.37 14.92 0.65
CA GLU A 256 11.35 15.13 -0.44
C GLU A 256 11.32 13.98 -1.47
N HIS A 257 10.52 12.95 -1.23
CA HIS A 257 10.39 11.83 -2.14
C HIS A 257 9.67 12.26 -3.44
N PRO A 258 10.09 11.75 -4.59
CA PRO A 258 9.40 12.02 -5.84
C PRO A 258 7.97 11.45 -5.81
N TRP A 259 7.00 12.19 -6.36
CA TRP A 259 5.67 11.64 -6.59
C TRP A 259 5.72 10.67 -7.76
N ILE A 260 5.53 9.39 -7.46
CA ILE A 260 5.31 8.36 -8.48
C ILE A 260 3.82 8.02 -8.47
N LYS A 261 3.18 8.14 -9.61
CA LYS A 261 1.74 7.87 -9.77
C LYS A 261 1.39 6.45 -9.29
N PRO A 262 0.56 6.29 -8.25
CA PRO A 262 0.16 4.97 -7.76
C PRO A 262 -0.83 4.26 -8.71
N HIS A 263 -1.49 5.02 -9.56
CA HIS A 263 -2.51 4.58 -10.50
C HIS A 263 -2.33 5.34 -11.82
N PRO A 264 -2.57 4.75 -12.99
CA PRO A 264 -2.39 5.41 -14.29
C PRO A 264 -3.05 6.78 -14.41
N ASN A 265 -4.22 6.94 -13.78
CA ASN A 265 -5.01 8.18 -13.82
C ASN A 265 -4.73 9.13 -12.63
N ILE A 266 -3.94 8.73 -11.61
CA ILE A 266 -3.55 9.60 -10.48
C ILE A 266 -2.16 10.18 -10.73
N LYS A 267 -2.08 11.12 -11.67
CA LYS A 267 -0.82 11.67 -12.18
C LYS A 267 -0.11 12.58 -11.19
N THR A 268 -0.85 13.24 -10.29
CA THR A 268 -0.33 14.22 -9.33
C THR A 268 -0.94 14.03 -7.95
N ILE A 269 -0.33 14.59 -6.91
CA ILE A 269 -0.89 14.66 -5.55
C ILE A 269 -2.27 15.36 -5.57
N ARG A 270 -2.43 16.41 -6.39
CA ARG A 270 -3.70 17.11 -6.55
C ARG A 270 -4.79 16.19 -7.12
N THR A 271 -4.45 15.39 -8.13
CA THR A 271 -5.38 14.39 -8.68
C THR A 271 -5.75 13.34 -7.61
N ASN A 272 -4.79 12.94 -6.78
CA ASN A 272 -5.05 12.01 -5.67
C ASN A 272 -6.01 12.61 -4.62
N LEU A 273 -5.88 13.89 -4.33
CA LEU A 273 -6.81 14.58 -3.43
C LEU A 273 -8.23 14.60 -4.01
N SER A 274 -8.37 14.94 -5.30
CA SER A 274 -9.67 14.94 -5.99
C SER A 274 -10.27 13.53 -6.05
N TYR A 275 -9.45 12.50 -6.25
CA TYR A 275 -9.88 11.09 -6.30
C TYR A 275 -10.65 10.67 -5.05
N ALA A 276 -10.33 11.20 -3.87
CA ALA A 276 -11.04 10.90 -2.64
C ALA A 276 -12.55 11.18 -2.70
N GLY A 277 -12.97 12.18 -3.48
CA GLY A 277 -14.38 12.48 -3.72
C GLY A 277 -14.88 11.92 -5.07
N PHE A 278 -14.13 12.13 -6.14
CA PHE A 278 -14.50 11.73 -7.50
C PHE A 278 -14.53 10.21 -7.72
N GLY A 279 -13.77 9.43 -6.95
CA GLY A 279 -13.84 7.97 -7.02
C GLY A 279 -15.23 7.39 -6.75
N LEU A 280 -16.09 8.13 -6.03
CA LEU A 280 -17.49 7.74 -5.84
C LEU A 280 -18.34 7.83 -7.10
N ILE A 281 -17.93 8.64 -8.07
CA ILE A 281 -18.62 8.81 -9.36
C ILE A 281 -18.51 7.55 -10.22
N GLU A 282 -17.48 6.73 -10.03
CA GLU A 282 -17.30 5.46 -10.75
C GLU A 282 -18.51 4.51 -10.63
N GLY A 283 -19.26 4.61 -9.53
CA GLY A 283 -20.48 3.84 -9.31
C GLY A 283 -21.73 4.41 -10.00
N THR A 284 -21.60 5.44 -10.84
CA THR A 284 -22.70 6.14 -11.52
C THR A 284 -22.56 6.05 -13.04
N ASN A 285 -23.52 6.62 -13.76
CA ASN A 285 -23.47 6.79 -15.23
C ASN A 285 -22.79 8.10 -15.67
N LEU A 286 -22.08 8.78 -14.77
CA LEU A 286 -21.25 9.94 -15.08
C LEU A 286 -19.83 9.49 -15.44
N ASN A 287 -19.19 10.20 -16.36
CA ASN A 287 -17.77 10.07 -16.59
C ASN A 287 -17.01 10.93 -15.56
N ASP A 288 -16.02 10.35 -14.92
CA ASP A 288 -15.18 10.95 -13.87
C ASP A 288 -13.91 11.63 -14.41
N GLY A 289 -13.87 11.90 -15.71
CA GLY A 289 -12.74 12.53 -16.39
C GLY A 289 -11.64 11.56 -16.83
N ARG A 290 -11.75 10.25 -16.57
CA ARG A 290 -10.83 9.25 -17.13
C ARG A 290 -10.89 9.28 -18.66
N GLY A 291 -9.75 9.10 -19.31
CA GLY A 291 -9.61 9.28 -20.77
C GLY A 291 -9.34 10.72 -21.19
N THR A 292 -9.33 11.69 -20.26
CA THR A 292 -8.98 13.10 -20.52
C THR A 292 -7.61 13.46 -19.94
N ASP A 293 -7.19 14.71 -20.16
CA ASP A 293 -5.99 15.30 -19.54
C ASP A 293 -6.15 15.53 -18.01
N ARG A 294 -7.41 15.55 -17.48
CA ARG A 294 -7.73 15.83 -16.07
C ARG A 294 -8.65 14.76 -15.47
N PRO A 295 -8.18 13.51 -15.32
CA PRO A 295 -8.94 12.48 -14.66
C PRO A 295 -9.23 12.87 -13.20
N TYR A 296 -10.42 12.50 -12.72
CA TYR A 296 -10.93 12.82 -11.37
C TYR A 296 -11.02 14.33 -11.04
N MET A 297 -10.95 15.18 -12.05
CA MET A 297 -11.07 16.64 -11.92
C MET A 297 -12.09 17.22 -12.92
N ARG A 298 -12.76 16.36 -13.65
CA ARG A 298 -13.87 16.68 -14.58
C ARG A 298 -14.96 15.65 -14.41
N VAL A 299 -16.20 16.10 -14.56
CA VAL A 299 -17.37 15.24 -14.61
C VAL A 299 -18.21 15.59 -15.82
N GLY A 300 -18.79 14.59 -16.45
CA GLY A 300 -19.66 14.81 -17.59
C GLY A 300 -20.49 13.60 -17.97
N ALA A 301 -21.50 13.84 -18.77
CA ALA A 301 -22.29 12.82 -19.46
C ALA A 301 -22.97 13.45 -20.69
N PRO A 302 -23.34 12.68 -21.73
CA PRO A 302 -24.00 13.23 -22.93
C PRO A 302 -25.30 13.98 -22.65
N TRP A 303 -25.98 13.60 -21.58
CA TRP A 303 -27.27 14.19 -21.14
C TRP A 303 -27.11 15.31 -20.12
N LEU A 304 -25.89 15.58 -19.63
CA LEU A 304 -25.61 16.54 -18.57
C LEU A 304 -25.21 17.90 -19.16
N SER A 305 -25.93 18.97 -18.82
CA SER A 305 -25.47 20.32 -19.08
C SER A 305 -24.39 20.73 -18.08
N GLY A 306 -23.12 20.82 -18.52
CA GLY A 306 -22.01 21.24 -17.67
C GLY A 306 -22.20 22.67 -17.14
N PHE A 307 -22.75 23.58 -17.95
CA PHE A 307 -23.04 24.95 -17.52
C PHE A 307 -24.03 24.99 -16.35
N HIS A 308 -25.16 24.31 -16.45
CA HIS A 308 -26.16 24.30 -15.38
C HIS A 308 -25.65 23.58 -14.12
N LEU A 309 -24.82 22.53 -14.28
CA LEU A 309 -24.22 21.87 -13.16
C LEU A 309 -23.24 22.80 -12.43
N ALA A 310 -22.34 23.45 -13.16
CA ALA A 310 -21.39 24.40 -12.60
C ALA A 310 -22.08 25.55 -11.86
N GLU A 311 -23.11 26.15 -12.46
CA GLU A 311 -23.91 27.20 -11.83
C GLU A 311 -24.51 26.76 -10.48
N LYS A 312 -25.08 25.55 -10.43
CA LYS A 312 -25.63 25.00 -9.18
C LYS A 312 -24.56 24.73 -8.14
N LEU A 313 -23.41 24.21 -8.55
CA LEU A 313 -22.29 23.89 -7.64
C LEU A 313 -21.63 25.16 -7.08
N ILE A 314 -21.44 26.18 -7.90
CA ILE A 314 -20.92 27.50 -7.47
C ILE A 314 -21.82 28.11 -6.38
N ARG A 315 -23.15 28.00 -6.52
CA ARG A 315 -24.12 28.52 -5.52
C ARG A 315 -24.01 27.82 -4.17
N LEU A 316 -23.44 26.60 -4.10
CA LEU A 316 -23.22 25.90 -2.83
C LEU A 316 -22.06 26.49 -2.03
N ASN A 317 -21.24 27.35 -2.64
CA ASN A 317 -20.08 27.99 -2.01
C ASN A 317 -19.20 27.01 -1.19
N LEU A 318 -18.87 25.87 -1.79
CA LEU A 318 -18.10 24.81 -1.12
C LEU A 318 -16.67 25.29 -0.88
N PRO A 319 -16.17 25.21 0.35
CA PRO A 319 -14.83 25.69 0.69
C PRO A 319 -13.74 24.82 0.00
N GLY A 320 -12.77 25.47 -0.63
CA GLY A 320 -11.61 24.81 -1.26
C GLY A 320 -11.89 24.16 -2.62
N VAL A 321 -13.03 24.42 -3.22
CA VAL A 321 -13.41 23.92 -4.55
C VAL A 321 -13.90 25.09 -5.42
N GLU A 322 -13.43 25.11 -6.66
CA GLU A 322 -13.90 26.01 -7.73
C GLU A 322 -14.51 25.18 -8.86
N PHE A 323 -15.60 25.67 -9.47
CA PHE A 323 -16.33 24.98 -10.54
C PHE A 323 -16.39 25.82 -11.82
#